data_4685dc2a4e363da0eb354b057dbddc40
#
_entry.id   4685dc2a4e363da0eb354b057dbddc40
#
_cell.length_a   1.000
_cell.length_b   1.000
_cell.length_c   1.000
_cell.angle_alpha   90.00
_cell.angle_beta   90.00
_cell.angle_gamma   90.00
#
_symmetry.space_group_name_H-M   'P 1'
#
loop_
_entity.id
_entity.type
_entity.pdbx_description
1 polymer ?
#
loop_
_entity_poly.entity_id
_entity_poly.type
_entity_poly.pdbx_seq_one_letter_code
_entity_poly.pdbx_strand_id
1 'polypeptide(L)'
;MMWLYHGSDHAVERPQYGAGKEDNDYGSGFYTTQDFARAAEWASLYGRDRAVVSRYRLDSHDLVVFDLDVAGPLAWIAGVVSHRGVSGATARALALEFVAKYRPDTSGADIMVGYRADDSYGDVIESFFLGELCVDEVKRLFWKGDLGVQVFIKSPRAFERLEYLGHDDVEVQKVAGNTISQARQDAMRFIQNRRVQIVRRFVVPEISIADALDHDYVYDAEGDYYARR
;
A
#
# COMPACT_ATOMS: atom_id res chain seq x y z
N MET A 1 20.45 0.23 11.33
CA MET A 1 19.54 0.18 12.51
C MET A 1 18.33 1.04 12.23
N MET A 2 17.11 0.47 12.31
CA MET A 2 15.84 1.16 12.07
C MET A 2 14.96 1.11 13.32
N TRP A 3 14.33 2.21 13.69
CA TRP A 3 13.29 2.25 14.70
C TRP A 3 11.95 2.01 14.03
N LEU A 4 11.17 1.07 14.56
CA LEU A 4 9.91 0.63 13.97
C LEU A 4 8.80 0.60 15.02
N TYR A 5 7.60 0.92 14.57
CA TYR A 5 6.38 0.97 15.38
C TYR A 5 5.28 0.13 14.75
N HIS A 6 4.55 -0.61 15.56
CA HIS A 6 3.38 -1.36 15.12
C HIS A 6 2.18 -1.00 16.00
N GLY A 7 1.09 -0.55 15.37
CA GLY A 7 -0.15 -0.23 16.04
C GLY A 7 -1.13 -1.41 16.00
N SER A 8 -1.70 -1.75 17.17
CA SER A 8 -2.68 -2.84 17.30
C SER A 8 -3.53 -2.67 18.58
N ASP A 9 -4.40 -3.62 18.87
CA ASP A 9 -5.22 -3.67 20.07
C ASP A 9 -4.50 -4.28 21.30
N HIS A 10 -3.30 -4.80 21.10
CA HIS A 10 -2.47 -5.42 22.16
C HIS A 10 -0.99 -5.24 21.86
N ALA A 11 -0.15 -5.41 22.87
CA ALA A 11 1.31 -5.42 22.69
C ALA A 11 1.76 -6.68 21.95
N VAL A 12 2.46 -6.52 20.84
CA VAL A 12 3.05 -7.64 20.08
C VAL A 12 4.51 -7.78 20.46
N GLU A 13 4.80 -8.50 21.56
CA GLU A 13 6.17 -8.63 22.07
C GLU A 13 7.07 -9.50 21.17
N ARG A 14 6.48 -10.50 20.52
CA ARG A 14 7.18 -11.45 19.65
C ARG A 14 6.39 -11.65 18.35
N PRO A 15 6.60 -10.80 17.35
CA PRO A 15 5.99 -11.01 16.04
C PRO A 15 6.38 -12.37 15.47
N GLN A 16 5.38 -13.11 14.96
CA GLN A 16 5.61 -14.45 14.42
C GLN A 16 5.61 -14.40 12.89
N TYR A 17 6.63 -15.01 12.29
CA TYR A 17 6.67 -15.18 10.85
C TYR A 17 5.45 -15.98 10.36
N GLY A 18 4.80 -15.49 9.29
CA GLY A 18 3.64 -16.14 8.70
C GLY A 18 2.31 -15.95 9.43
N ALA A 19 2.27 -15.19 10.55
CA ALA A 19 1.02 -14.91 11.28
C ALA A 19 0.15 -13.82 10.61
N GLY A 20 0.70 -13.03 9.71
CA GLY A 20 -0.04 -12.00 8.95
C GLY A 20 -1.01 -12.62 7.94
N LYS A 21 -2.04 -11.84 7.56
CA LYS A 21 -2.99 -12.24 6.52
C LYS A 21 -2.36 -12.12 5.14
N GLU A 22 -2.68 -13.06 4.24
CA GLU A 22 -2.19 -13.07 2.87
C GLU A 22 -2.79 -11.97 1.99
N ASP A 23 -4.01 -11.51 2.33
CA ASP A 23 -4.78 -10.49 1.63
C ASP A 23 -4.48 -9.05 2.11
N ASN A 24 -3.41 -8.85 2.88
CA ASN A 24 -2.88 -7.52 3.18
C ASN A 24 -2.07 -6.96 1.99
N ASP A 25 -1.71 -5.68 2.02
CA ASP A 25 -1.06 -4.96 0.91
C ASP A 25 0.16 -5.68 0.30
N TYR A 26 0.98 -6.32 1.14
CA TYR A 26 2.21 -7.03 0.76
C TYR A 26 2.21 -8.50 1.18
N GLY A 27 1.05 -9.04 1.54
CA GLY A 27 0.86 -10.43 1.97
C GLY A 27 1.12 -10.67 3.46
N SER A 28 1.41 -11.93 3.80
CA SER A 28 1.61 -12.37 5.16
C SER A 28 3.00 -12.03 5.69
N GLY A 29 3.11 -11.03 6.55
CA GLY A 29 4.33 -10.60 7.22
C GLY A 29 3.98 -9.65 8.35
N PHE A 30 4.95 -8.92 8.84
CA PHE A 30 4.75 -8.00 9.95
C PHE A 30 4.84 -6.54 9.48
N TYR A 31 3.74 -5.82 9.63
CA TYR A 31 3.58 -4.44 9.18
C TYR A 31 3.99 -3.46 10.25
N THR A 32 4.92 -2.59 9.94
CA THR A 32 5.43 -1.55 10.81
C THR A 32 5.55 -0.23 10.07
N THR A 33 5.86 0.83 10.79
CA THR A 33 6.22 2.15 10.23
C THR A 33 7.36 2.74 11.06
N GLN A 34 8.08 3.71 10.51
CA GLN A 34 9.07 4.50 11.23
C GLN A 34 8.45 5.71 11.95
N ASP A 35 7.16 5.96 11.74
CA ASP A 35 6.41 7.06 12.33
C ASP A 35 5.51 6.58 13.46
N PHE A 36 5.81 6.99 14.69
CA PHE A 36 5.01 6.66 15.88
C PHE A 36 3.57 7.18 15.77
N ALA A 37 3.37 8.38 15.23
CA ALA A 37 2.02 8.97 15.14
C ALA A 37 1.14 8.16 14.19
N ARG A 38 1.70 7.63 13.10
CA ARG A 38 0.98 6.74 12.17
C ARG A 38 0.65 5.39 12.79
N ALA A 39 1.55 4.82 13.57
CA ALA A 39 1.26 3.61 14.32
C ALA A 39 0.16 3.83 15.37
N ALA A 40 0.18 4.97 16.06
CA ALA A 40 -0.82 5.36 17.05
C ALA A 40 -2.19 5.59 16.40
N GLU A 41 -2.24 6.28 15.26
CA GLU A 41 -3.47 6.46 14.48
C GLU A 41 -4.07 5.10 14.08
N TRP A 42 -3.24 4.20 13.57
CA TRP A 42 -3.69 2.86 13.20
C TRP A 42 -4.24 2.07 14.40
N ALA A 43 -3.51 2.06 15.53
CA ALA A 43 -3.96 1.43 16.75
C ALA A 43 -5.31 2.02 17.24
N SER A 44 -5.44 3.34 17.18
CA SER A 44 -6.65 4.07 17.62
C SER A 44 -7.87 3.77 16.77
N LEU A 45 -7.71 3.61 15.46
CA LEU A 45 -8.81 3.36 14.52
C LEU A 45 -9.30 1.91 14.56
N TYR A 46 -8.39 0.95 14.78
CA TYR A 46 -8.69 -0.49 14.71
C TYR A 46 -8.71 -1.17 16.08
N GLY A 47 -8.20 -0.53 17.13
CA GLY A 47 -8.36 -0.95 18.51
C GLY A 47 -9.83 -0.81 18.97
N ARG A 48 -10.46 -1.90 19.44
CA ARG A 48 -11.86 -1.84 19.93
C ARG A 48 -11.94 -1.19 21.29
N ASP A 49 -11.21 -1.75 22.24
CA ASP A 49 -11.23 -1.35 23.65
C ASP A 49 -9.87 -0.85 24.14
N ARG A 50 -8.83 -1.16 23.40
CA ARG A 50 -7.45 -0.79 23.69
C ARG A 50 -6.70 -0.50 22.40
N ALA A 51 -5.83 0.51 22.44
CA ALA A 51 -4.93 0.86 21.36
C ALA A 51 -3.49 0.89 21.89
N VAL A 52 -2.60 0.17 21.23
CA VAL A 52 -1.22 -0.04 21.69
C VAL A 52 -0.25 0.17 20.54
N VAL A 53 0.83 0.88 20.78
CA VAL A 53 1.95 0.98 19.86
C VAL A 53 3.14 0.20 20.41
N SER A 54 3.47 -0.91 19.78
CA SER A 54 4.67 -1.69 20.08
C SER A 54 5.88 -1.08 19.36
N ARG A 55 7.00 -1.00 20.05
CA ARG A 55 8.26 -0.41 19.58
C ARG A 55 9.32 -1.46 19.35
N TYR A 56 10.04 -1.33 18.24
CA TYR A 56 11.10 -2.27 17.87
C TYR A 56 12.34 -1.54 17.38
N ARG A 57 13.45 -2.26 17.46
CA ARG A 57 14.70 -1.93 16.80
C ARG A 57 15.04 -3.07 15.84
N LEU A 58 15.22 -2.73 14.57
CA LEU A 58 15.63 -3.69 13.54
C LEU A 58 17.09 -3.44 13.16
N ASP A 59 17.91 -4.48 13.29
CA ASP A 59 19.24 -4.48 12.68
C ASP A 59 19.08 -4.83 11.19
N SER A 60 19.13 -3.81 10.35
CA SER A 60 18.96 -3.95 8.89
C SER A 60 20.29 -4.22 8.16
N HIS A 61 21.40 -4.40 8.86
CA HIS A 61 22.67 -4.71 8.22
C HIS A 61 22.57 -6.04 7.46
N ASP A 62 23.02 -6.05 6.22
CA ASP A 62 22.95 -7.19 5.29
C ASP A 62 21.53 -7.71 4.95
N LEU A 63 20.46 -7.04 5.36
CA LEU A 63 19.12 -7.35 4.90
C LEU A 63 18.86 -6.73 3.54
N VAL A 64 18.20 -7.51 2.68
CA VAL A 64 17.78 -7.03 1.36
C VAL A 64 16.49 -6.22 1.50
N VAL A 65 16.55 -4.92 1.22
CA VAL A 65 15.42 -4.01 1.23
C VAL A 65 14.91 -3.81 -0.19
N PHE A 66 13.64 -4.11 -0.41
CA PHE A 66 12.95 -3.80 -1.66
C PHE A 66 12.10 -2.55 -1.47
N ASP A 67 12.46 -1.49 -2.18
CA ASP A 67 11.75 -0.21 -2.13
C ASP A 67 10.78 -0.10 -3.31
N LEU A 68 9.48 -0.10 -3.01
CA LEU A 68 8.42 0.00 -4.00
C LEU A 68 8.27 1.42 -4.57
N ASP A 69 8.75 2.46 -3.87
CA ASP A 69 8.75 3.81 -4.41
C ASP A 69 9.79 3.92 -5.55
N VAL A 70 10.95 3.31 -5.35
CA VAL A 70 11.99 3.21 -6.41
C VAL A 70 11.52 2.33 -7.57
N ALA A 71 10.78 1.25 -7.29
CA ALA A 71 10.23 0.37 -8.34
C ALA A 71 9.09 1.04 -9.14
N GLY A 72 8.50 2.08 -8.61
CA GLY A 72 7.50 2.91 -9.24
C GLY A 72 6.05 2.44 -9.09
N PRO A 73 5.09 3.31 -9.44
CA PRO A 73 3.65 3.09 -9.23
C PRO A 73 3.09 1.84 -9.91
N LEU A 74 3.52 1.48 -11.10
CA LEU A 74 3.05 0.26 -11.78
C LEU A 74 3.43 -0.99 -10.99
N ALA A 75 4.66 -1.06 -10.49
CA ALA A 75 5.13 -2.17 -9.67
C ALA A 75 4.40 -2.21 -8.32
N TRP A 76 4.17 -1.03 -7.69
CA TRP A 76 3.40 -0.94 -6.46
C TRP A 76 1.95 -1.41 -6.65
N ILE A 77 1.24 -0.90 -7.68
CA ILE A 77 -0.14 -1.31 -8.01
C ILE A 77 -0.19 -2.83 -8.22
N ALA A 78 0.70 -3.38 -9.05
CA ALA A 78 0.73 -4.81 -9.35
C ALA A 78 1.04 -5.65 -8.11
N GLY A 79 1.94 -5.20 -7.25
CA GLY A 79 2.27 -5.83 -5.98
C GLY A 79 1.05 -5.91 -5.05
N VAL A 80 0.40 -4.78 -4.79
CA VAL A 80 -0.78 -4.72 -3.89
C VAL A 80 -1.96 -5.49 -4.48
N VAL A 81 -2.23 -5.35 -5.78
CA VAL A 81 -3.31 -6.07 -6.48
C VAL A 81 -3.11 -7.58 -6.43
N SER A 82 -1.86 -8.06 -6.50
CA SER A 82 -1.56 -9.49 -6.41
C SER A 82 -1.96 -10.13 -5.08
N HIS A 83 -2.06 -9.34 -4.02
CA HIS A 83 -2.47 -9.78 -2.68
C HIS A 83 -3.94 -9.47 -2.38
N ARG A 84 -4.37 -8.22 -2.60
CA ARG A 84 -5.73 -7.78 -2.24
C ARG A 84 -6.78 -8.07 -3.31
N GLY A 85 -6.36 -8.31 -4.55
CA GLY A 85 -7.25 -8.53 -5.67
C GLY A 85 -8.01 -7.28 -6.09
N VAL A 86 -8.96 -7.44 -7.00
CA VAL A 86 -9.83 -6.39 -7.54
C VAL A 86 -11.27 -6.89 -7.62
N SER A 87 -12.23 -6.02 -7.35
CA SER A 87 -13.65 -6.26 -7.54
C SER A 87 -14.05 -6.14 -9.02
N GLY A 88 -15.18 -6.76 -9.40
CA GLY A 88 -15.69 -6.71 -10.78
C GLY A 88 -15.02 -7.71 -11.74
N ALA A 89 -15.79 -8.30 -12.64
CA ALA A 89 -15.28 -9.33 -13.56
C ALA A 89 -14.31 -8.76 -14.61
N THR A 90 -14.65 -7.62 -15.22
CA THR A 90 -13.82 -6.95 -16.24
C THR A 90 -12.50 -6.46 -15.64
N ALA A 91 -12.57 -5.76 -14.51
CA ALA A 91 -11.38 -5.27 -13.82
C ALA A 91 -10.45 -6.42 -13.39
N ARG A 92 -11.02 -7.56 -12.96
CA ARG A 92 -10.25 -8.75 -12.58
C ARG A 92 -9.50 -9.38 -13.75
N ALA A 93 -10.10 -9.44 -14.94
CA ALA A 93 -9.43 -9.99 -16.13
C ALA A 93 -8.21 -9.13 -16.51
N LEU A 94 -8.37 -7.81 -16.55
CA LEU A 94 -7.27 -6.87 -16.83
C LEU A 94 -6.21 -6.90 -15.73
N ALA A 95 -6.62 -7.04 -14.47
CA ALA A 95 -5.71 -7.12 -13.34
C ALA A 95 -4.79 -8.34 -13.39
N LEU A 96 -5.29 -9.48 -13.86
CA LEU A 96 -4.46 -10.69 -14.02
C LEU A 96 -3.33 -10.45 -15.04
N GLU A 97 -3.64 -9.84 -16.17
CA GLU A 97 -2.65 -9.50 -17.20
C GLU A 97 -1.66 -8.45 -16.71
N PHE A 98 -2.15 -7.40 -16.05
CA PHE A 98 -1.35 -6.34 -15.47
C PHE A 98 -0.38 -6.85 -14.40
N VAL A 99 -0.86 -7.70 -13.49
CA VAL A 99 -0.03 -8.32 -12.45
C VAL A 99 1.03 -9.23 -13.07
N ALA A 100 0.69 -10.00 -14.10
CA ALA A 100 1.67 -10.84 -14.79
C ALA A 100 2.80 -10.01 -15.43
N LYS A 101 2.50 -8.77 -15.85
CA LYS A 101 3.44 -7.88 -16.52
C LYS A 101 4.28 -7.06 -15.54
N TYR A 102 3.69 -6.51 -14.49
CA TYR A 102 4.32 -5.47 -13.66
C TYR A 102 4.62 -5.90 -12.21
N ARG A 103 4.19 -7.09 -11.79
CA ARG A 103 4.48 -7.54 -10.42
C ARG A 103 6.00 -7.70 -10.24
N PRO A 104 6.60 -6.99 -9.29
CA PRO A 104 8.02 -7.11 -9.04
C PRO A 104 8.36 -8.46 -8.41
N ASP A 105 9.52 -9.01 -8.75
CA ASP A 105 10.06 -10.15 -8.01
C ASP A 105 10.63 -9.68 -6.67
N THR A 106 9.93 -9.98 -5.62
CA THR A 106 10.33 -9.67 -4.24
C THR A 106 10.76 -10.92 -3.47
N SER A 107 10.99 -12.06 -4.15
CA SER A 107 11.32 -13.34 -3.50
C SER A 107 12.58 -13.26 -2.65
N GLY A 108 13.58 -12.50 -3.07
CA GLY A 108 14.83 -12.28 -2.35
C GLY A 108 14.79 -11.17 -1.30
N ALA A 109 13.67 -10.46 -1.12
CA ALA A 109 13.59 -9.36 -0.17
C ALA A 109 13.38 -9.85 1.27
N ASP A 110 14.14 -9.29 2.20
CA ASP A 110 13.94 -9.46 3.65
C ASP A 110 12.91 -8.46 4.18
N ILE A 111 12.93 -7.25 3.63
CA ILE A 111 12.09 -6.11 4.00
C ILE A 111 11.52 -5.51 2.72
N MET A 112 10.26 -5.09 2.76
CA MET A 112 9.69 -4.23 1.70
C MET A 112 9.31 -2.88 2.31
N VAL A 113 9.54 -1.82 1.55
CA VAL A 113 9.16 -0.45 1.91
C VAL A 113 8.23 0.08 0.84
N GLY A 114 7.14 0.71 1.23
CA GLY A 114 6.17 1.24 0.28
C GLY A 114 4.98 1.89 0.94
N TYR A 115 4.14 2.50 0.13
CA TYR A 115 2.94 3.17 0.61
C TYR A 115 1.90 2.15 1.10
N ARG A 116 1.09 2.60 2.02
CA ARG A 116 -0.06 1.86 2.51
C ARG A 116 -1.27 2.11 1.60
N ALA A 117 -1.96 1.05 1.22
CA ALA A 117 -3.26 1.18 0.60
C ALA A 117 -4.32 1.41 1.69
N ASP A 118 -5.11 2.46 1.55
CA ASP A 118 -6.17 2.83 2.49
C ASP A 118 -7.52 2.16 2.18
N ASP A 119 -8.57 2.61 2.84
CA ASP A 119 -9.94 2.16 2.61
C ASP A 119 -10.53 2.63 1.26
N SER A 120 -9.86 3.54 0.56
CA SER A 120 -10.20 3.94 -0.81
C SER A 120 -9.67 2.97 -1.87
N TYR A 121 -8.80 2.03 -1.50
CA TYR A 121 -8.14 1.08 -2.41
C TYR A 121 -9.11 0.47 -3.41
N GLY A 122 -10.22 -0.11 -2.93
CA GLY A 122 -11.17 -0.80 -3.79
C GLY A 122 -11.72 0.11 -4.91
N ASP A 123 -12.16 1.31 -4.55
CA ASP A 123 -12.75 2.27 -5.48
C ASP A 123 -11.72 2.81 -6.48
N VAL A 124 -10.51 3.13 -6.01
CA VAL A 124 -9.42 3.69 -6.84
C VAL A 124 -8.90 2.66 -7.82
N ILE A 125 -8.61 1.45 -7.35
CA ILE A 125 -8.04 0.39 -8.20
C ILE A 125 -9.07 -0.14 -9.21
N GLU A 126 -10.32 -0.30 -8.81
CA GLU A 126 -11.37 -0.67 -9.77
C GLU A 126 -11.51 0.38 -10.88
N SER A 127 -11.53 1.68 -10.52
CA SER A 127 -11.60 2.78 -11.50
C SER A 127 -10.38 2.83 -12.42
N PHE A 128 -9.20 2.49 -11.93
CA PHE A 128 -8.01 2.35 -12.78
C PHE A 128 -8.17 1.24 -13.82
N PHE A 129 -8.60 0.04 -13.40
CA PHE A 129 -8.81 -1.07 -14.32
C PHE A 129 -10.00 -0.88 -15.27
N LEU A 130 -10.93 0.01 -14.96
CA LEU A 130 -12.00 0.43 -15.87
C LEU A 130 -11.57 1.55 -16.82
N GLY A 131 -10.33 2.02 -16.78
CA GLY A 131 -9.79 3.08 -17.62
C GLY A 131 -10.29 4.49 -17.24
N GLU A 132 -10.83 4.66 -16.05
CA GLU A 132 -11.31 5.94 -15.53
C GLU A 132 -10.21 6.79 -14.92
N LEU A 133 -9.14 6.14 -14.46
CA LEU A 133 -7.94 6.77 -13.87
C LEU A 133 -6.69 6.35 -14.65
N CYS A 134 -5.73 7.26 -14.73
CA CYS A 134 -4.37 6.94 -15.18
C CYS A 134 -3.45 6.63 -13.98
N VAL A 135 -2.25 6.13 -14.27
CA VAL A 135 -1.25 5.74 -13.26
C VAL A 135 -0.92 6.89 -12.31
N ASP A 136 -0.71 8.10 -12.83
CA ASP A 136 -0.38 9.26 -12.01
C ASP A 136 -1.53 9.73 -11.12
N GLU A 137 -2.77 9.51 -11.55
CA GLU A 137 -3.94 9.80 -10.73
C GLU A 137 -4.09 8.81 -9.59
N VAL A 138 -3.84 7.51 -9.84
CA VAL A 138 -3.79 6.49 -8.79
C VAL A 138 -2.69 6.82 -7.79
N LYS A 139 -1.48 7.08 -8.27
CA LYS A 139 -0.34 7.53 -7.44
C LYS A 139 -0.77 8.68 -6.54
N ARG A 140 -1.29 9.76 -7.12
CA ARG A 140 -1.67 10.96 -6.40
C ARG A 140 -2.77 10.73 -5.36
N LEU A 141 -3.73 9.85 -5.63
CA LEU A 141 -4.82 9.55 -4.69
C LEU A 141 -4.31 8.81 -3.47
N PHE A 142 -3.41 7.84 -3.64
CA PHE A 142 -2.81 7.12 -2.51
C PHE A 142 -1.76 7.94 -1.75
N TRP A 143 -1.00 8.83 -2.43
CA TRP A 143 -0.05 9.72 -1.76
C TRP A 143 -0.71 10.89 -1.02
N LYS A 144 -1.85 11.41 -1.52
CA LYS A 144 -2.55 12.53 -0.86
C LYS A 144 -3.14 12.19 0.49
N GLY A 145 -3.42 10.94 0.76
CA GLY A 145 -3.94 10.48 2.05
C GLY A 145 -2.93 10.64 3.20
N ASP A 146 -1.67 10.97 2.89
CA ASP A 146 -0.56 11.05 3.86
C ASP A 146 -0.57 9.85 4.84
N LEU A 147 -0.85 8.67 4.30
CA LEU A 147 -1.00 7.44 5.08
C LEU A 147 0.35 6.89 5.58
N GLY A 148 1.42 7.53 5.13
CA GLY A 148 2.77 7.18 5.48
C GLY A 148 3.31 5.94 4.76
N VAL A 149 4.58 5.69 5.01
CA VAL A 149 5.32 4.56 4.46
C VAL A 149 5.26 3.38 5.44
N GLN A 150 4.95 2.21 4.91
CA GLN A 150 5.04 0.95 5.64
C GLN A 150 6.43 0.33 5.48
N VAL A 151 6.94 -0.23 6.56
CA VAL A 151 8.08 -1.13 6.56
C VAL A 151 7.56 -2.53 6.86
N PHE A 152 7.53 -3.37 5.84
CA PHE A 152 7.00 -4.72 5.91
C PHE A 152 8.14 -5.72 6.13
N ILE A 153 8.13 -6.38 7.26
CA ILE A 153 9.10 -7.42 7.61
C ILE A 153 8.62 -8.74 7.00
N LYS A 154 9.40 -9.26 6.07
CA LYS A 154 8.97 -10.36 5.19
C LYS A 154 9.66 -11.69 5.47
N SER A 155 10.96 -11.69 5.67
CA SER A 155 11.72 -12.95 5.78
C SER A 155 11.93 -13.41 7.23
N PRO A 156 12.09 -14.72 7.49
CA PRO A 156 12.47 -15.22 8.81
C PRO A 156 13.73 -14.54 9.36
N ARG A 157 14.71 -14.28 8.50
CA ARG A 157 15.97 -13.60 8.83
C ARG A 157 15.74 -12.18 9.37
N ALA A 158 14.78 -11.43 8.79
CA ALA A 158 14.44 -10.10 9.29
C ALA A 158 13.69 -10.16 10.63
N PHE A 159 12.81 -11.17 10.82
CA PHE A 159 12.15 -11.39 12.11
C PHE A 159 13.13 -11.69 13.25
N GLU A 160 14.19 -12.48 12.99
CA GLU A 160 15.23 -12.80 13.99
C GLU A 160 16.04 -11.58 14.44
N ARG A 161 16.08 -10.52 13.62
CA ARG A 161 16.80 -9.29 13.89
C ARG A 161 15.95 -8.17 14.49
N LEU A 162 14.67 -8.46 14.74
CA LEU A 162 13.73 -7.54 15.32
C LEU A 162 13.74 -7.65 16.84
N GLU A 163 14.18 -6.61 17.52
CA GLU A 163 14.23 -6.52 18.98
C GLU A 163 13.05 -5.71 19.50
N TYR A 164 12.23 -6.31 20.36
CA TYR A 164 11.16 -5.61 21.05
C TYR A 164 11.71 -4.71 22.17
N LEU A 165 11.25 -3.45 22.20
CA LEU A 165 11.73 -2.43 23.14
C LEU A 165 10.66 -1.97 24.14
N GLY A 166 9.46 -2.53 24.08
CA GLY A 166 8.34 -2.12 24.90
C GLY A 166 7.17 -1.60 24.07
N HIS A 167 6.16 -1.11 24.74
CA HIS A 167 4.95 -0.56 24.12
C HIS A 167 4.44 0.66 24.88
N ASP A 168 3.58 1.43 24.20
CA ASP A 168 2.84 2.54 24.78
C ASP A 168 1.34 2.31 24.55
N ASP A 169 0.51 2.50 25.56
CA ASP A 169 -0.93 2.60 25.41
C ASP A 169 -1.25 3.99 24.83
N VAL A 170 -2.10 4.02 23.80
CA VAL A 170 -2.55 5.26 23.17
C VAL A 170 -4.07 5.37 23.25
N GLU A 171 -4.60 6.57 23.06
CA GLU A 171 -6.03 6.81 23.18
C GLU A 171 -6.79 6.14 22.02
N VAL A 172 -7.87 5.41 22.36
CA VAL A 172 -8.78 4.83 21.37
C VAL A 172 -9.67 5.93 20.82
N GLN A 173 -9.58 6.20 19.54
CA GLN A 173 -10.52 7.08 18.86
C GLN A 173 -11.85 6.35 18.65
N LYS A 174 -12.90 6.77 19.35
CA LYS A 174 -14.24 6.29 19.09
C LYS A 174 -14.74 6.85 17.75
N VAL A 175 -14.38 6.17 16.67
CA VAL A 175 -14.98 6.46 15.36
C VAL A 175 -16.42 5.99 15.42
N ALA A 176 -17.36 6.92 15.36
CA ALA A 176 -18.79 6.63 15.33
C ALA A 176 -19.08 5.82 14.06
N GLY A 177 -19.33 4.52 14.18
CA GLY A 177 -19.79 3.53 13.17
C GLY A 177 -19.33 3.83 11.74
N ASN A 178 -19.41 2.99 10.81
CA ASN A 178 -19.13 3.09 9.34
C ASN A 178 -18.76 4.45 8.72
N THR A 179 -17.99 5.28 9.41
CA THR A 179 -17.55 6.58 8.88
C THR A 179 -16.51 6.31 7.80
N ILE A 180 -16.87 6.61 6.57
CA ILE A 180 -15.94 6.59 5.43
C ILE A 180 -14.82 7.61 5.72
N SER A 181 -13.56 7.21 5.61
CA SER A 181 -12.43 8.12 5.83
C SER A 181 -12.49 9.34 4.91
N GLN A 182 -11.90 10.44 5.31
CA GLN A 182 -11.83 11.64 4.47
C GLN A 182 -11.09 11.33 3.16
N ALA A 183 -10.03 10.54 3.22
CA ALA A 183 -9.28 10.11 2.03
C ALA A 183 -10.16 9.38 1.02
N ARG A 184 -10.99 8.43 1.50
CA ARG A 184 -11.93 7.72 0.63
C ARG A 184 -13.01 8.64 0.06
N GLN A 185 -13.55 9.57 0.86
CA GLN A 185 -14.52 10.55 0.36
C GLN A 185 -13.95 11.42 -0.75
N ASP A 186 -12.70 11.86 -0.59
CA ASP A 186 -12.01 12.68 -1.58
C ASP A 186 -11.68 11.89 -2.84
N ALA A 187 -11.27 10.64 -2.70
CA ALA A 187 -11.04 9.72 -3.82
C ALA A 187 -12.34 9.48 -4.63
N MET A 188 -13.45 9.15 -3.96
CA MET A 188 -14.75 8.95 -4.60
C MET A 188 -15.22 10.22 -5.34
N ARG A 189 -15.05 11.40 -4.73
CA ARG A 189 -15.38 12.69 -5.37
C ARG A 189 -14.51 12.94 -6.61
N PHE A 190 -13.22 12.63 -6.52
CA PHE A 190 -12.30 12.76 -7.65
C PHE A 190 -12.72 11.83 -8.80
N ILE A 191 -12.96 10.55 -8.52
CA ILE A 191 -13.41 9.55 -9.51
C ILE A 191 -14.70 9.98 -10.18
N GLN A 192 -15.69 10.44 -9.40
CA GLN A 192 -16.96 10.91 -9.97
C GLN A 192 -16.77 12.09 -10.91
N ASN A 193 -15.95 13.07 -10.53
CA ASN A 193 -15.62 14.21 -11.40
C ASN A 193 -14.91 13.75 -12.68
N ARG A 194 -14.00 12.78 -12.54
CA ARG A 194 -13.25 12.21 -13.67
C ARG A 194 -14.18 11.51 -14.66
N ARG A 195 -15.12 10.70 -14.20
CA ARG A 195 -16.15 10.07 -15.05
C ARG A 195 -16.92 11.11 -15.88
N VAL A 196 -17.32 12.23 -15.27
CA VAL A 196 -17.98 13.32 -15.99
C VAL A 196 -17.08 13.94 -17.06
N GLN A 197 -15.79 14.13 -16.78
CA GLN A 197 -14.83 14.68 -17.73
C GLN A 197 -14.58 13.74 -18.91
N ILE A 198 -14.44 12.44 -18.67
CA ILE A 198 -14.28 11.42 -19.70
C ILE A 198 -15.48 11.42 -20.64
N VAL A 199 -16.71 11.41 -20.11
CA VAL A 199 -17.94 11.46 -20.92
C VAL A 199 -17.99 12.72 -21.79
N ARG A 200 -17.49 13.85 -21.28
CA ARG A 200 -17.40 15.12 -22.03
C ARG A 200 -16.19 15.22 -22.94
N ARG A 201 -15.32 14.19 -22.99
CA ARG A 201 -14.08 14.16 -23.79
C ARG A 201 -13.09 15.29 -23.52
N PHE A 202 -13.05 15.79 -22.28
CA PHE A 202 -12.16 16.89 -21.92
C PHE A 202 -10.76 16.44 -21.48
N VAL A 203 -10.56 15.14 -21.23
CA VAL A 203 -9.26 14.63 -20.72
C VAL A 203 -8.96 13.29 -21.37
N VAL A 204 -7.72 13.14 -21.85
CA VAL A 204 -7.12 11.86 -22.22
C VAL A 204 -6.16 11.48 -21.10
N PRO A 205 -6.27 10.31 -20.46
CA PRO A 205 -5.29 9.84 -19.49
C PRO A 205 -3.89 9.69 -20.10
N GLU A 206 -2.82 10.07 -19.40
CA GLU A 206 -1.45 9.97 -19.93
C GLU A 206 -1.00 8.52 -20.03
N ILE A 207 -1.16 7.72 -18.97
CA ILE A 207 -0.94 6.26 -19.00
C ILE A 207 -2.18 5.59 -18.45
N SER A 208 -3.04 5.14 -19.34
CA SER A 208 -4.22 4.34 -18.98
C SER A 208 -3.85 2.88 -18.75
N ILE A 209 -4.79 2.08 -18.26
CA ILE A 209 -4.63 0.63 -18.19
C ILE A 209 -4.36 0.01 -19.57
N ALA A 210 -4.98 0.51 -20.63
CA ALA A 210 -4.75 0.02 -21.99
C ALA A 210 -3.31 0.31 -22.44
N ASP A 211 -2.81 1.54 -22.23
CA ASP A 211 -1.43 1.89 -22.54
C ASP A 211 -0.45 1.03 -21.74
N ALA A 212 -0.72 0.80 -20.45
CA ALA A 212 0.11 -0.03 -19.60
C ALA A 212 0.16 -1.50 -20.07
N LEU A 213 -0.92 -2.03 -20.64
CA LEU A 213 -0.95 -3.39 -21.19
C LEU A 213 -0.30 -3.48 -22.56
N ASP A 214 -0.49 -2.49 -23.42
CA ASP A 214 0.00 -2.47 -24.80
C ASP A 214 1.51 -2.14 -24.91
N HIS A 215 2.08 -1.43 -23.92
CA HIS A 215 3.46 -0.97 -23.93
C HIS A 215 4.22 -1.40 -22.67
N ASP A 216 5.54 -1.63 -22.80
CA ASP A 216 6.42 -1.90 -21.67
C ASP A 216 6.93 -0.58 -21.09
N TYR A 217 6.30 -0.12 -20.01
CA TYR A 217 6.76 1.06 -19.31
C TYR A 217 7.81 0.73 -18.26
N VAL A 218 8.82 1.59 -18.15
CA VAL A 218 9.85 1.57 -17.12
C VAL A 218 9.79 2.90 -16.38
N TYR A 219 9.93 2.83 -15.07
CA TYR A 219 10.02 3.99 -14.20
C TYR A 219 11.49 4.34 -13.98
N ASP A 220 11.86 5.59 -14.21
CA ASP A 220 13.25 6.05 -14.05
C ASP A 220 13.51 6.66 -12.67
N ALA A 221 14.78 7.01 -12.43
CA ALA A 221 15.19 7.62 -11.16
C ALA A 221 14.70 9.07 -10.98
N GLU A 222 14.30 9.73 -12.06
CA GLU A 222 13.72 11.07 -12.07
C GLU A 222 12.22 11.07 -11.72
N GLY A 223 11.61 9.89 -11.73
CA GLY A 223 10.21 9.73 -11.37
C GLY A 223 9.25 9.76 -12.56
N ASP A 224 9.76 9.56 -13.76
CA ASP A 224 9.01 9.55 -15.01
C ASP A 224 8.89 8.14 -15.61
N TYR A 225 7.86 7.92 -16.43
CA TYR A 225 7.68 6.71 -17.20
C TYR A 225 8.13 6.89 -18.63
N TYR A 226 8.80 5.87 -19.18
CA TYR A 226 9.06 5.78 -20.62
C TYR A 226 8.75 4.37 -21.13
N ALA A 227 8.24 4.30 -22.37
CA ALA A 227 8.01 3.03 -23.03
C ALA A 227 9.36 2.43 -23.48
N ARG A 228 9.62 1.15 -23.16
CA ARG A 228 10.72 0.40 -23.77
C ARG A 228 10.44 0.29 -25.27
N ARG A 229 11.40 0.69 -26.09
CA ARG A 229 11.37 0.49 -27.53
C ARG A 229 11.70 -0.94 -27.91
#